data_87aa3fcf3a52f8524dca2c8a1435be88
#
_entry.id   87aa3fcf3a52f8524dca2c8a1435be88
#
_cell.length_a   1.000
_cell.length_b   1.000
_cell.length_c   1.000
_cell.angle_alpha   90.00
_cell.angle_beta   90.00
_cell.angle_gamma   90.00
#
_symmetry.space_group_name_H-M   'P 1'
#
loop_
_entity.id
_entity.type
_entity.pdbx_description
1 polymer ?
#
loop_
_entity_poly.entity_id
_entity_poly.type
_entity_poly.pdbx_seq_one_letter_code
_entity_poly.pdbx_strand_id
1 'polypeptide(L)'
;WLYRFVLYDRWVVAVAGTHGKTTTTSMIAWILEEAGLEPGFLIGGLPKNFSASARIGKGPFFVIEADEYDTSYFDRRSKFLHYRPKTLVLNNLEFDHSDIFVDLEQIKEQFHLLLRTVPRNGLVIYPGADQNLQEVISRGCWSEKQQIMDENFSGDLTAQKDGLRISWGEKDPIEFTWSLIGDHNLHNALSAIAAAQHVGVSVGISCDALKNFKGVKRRMEVIFANHNVILYEDFAHHPTAIESTLRGLRESAPRDFILTVIEPASHTMRSGYHKETLSKSSQTADHVLWYKPESITWDMTILENDKAEIIPDLETLKKNILRRIEKEKKIQEKKEIQQQK
;
A
#
# COMPACT_ATOMS: atom_id res chain seq x y z
N TRP A 1 2.81 25.82 -9.06
CA TRP A 1 4.05 26.08 -8.32
C TRP A 1 4.97 24.85 -8.36
N LEU A 2 4.54 23.68 -7.85
CA LEU A 2 5.35 22.46 -7.73
C LEU A 2 6.03 22.09 -9.06
N TYR A 3 5.27 22.00 -10.15
CA TYR A 3 5.84 21.69 -11.45
C TYR A 3 6.92 22.72 -11.87
N ARG A 4 6.60 24.02 -11.81
CA ARG A 4 7.49 25.07 -12.31
C ARG A 4 8.79 25.22 -11.53
N PHE A 5 8.76 25.02 -10.20
CA PHE A 5 9.91 25.32 -9.33
C PHE A 5 10.63 24.07 -8.81
N VAL A 6 10.02 22.89 -8.93
CA VAL A 6 10.60 21.65 -8.38
C VAL A 6 10.75 20.56 -9.44
N LEU A 7 9.75 20.37 -10.33
CA LEU A 7 9.71 19.21 -11.22
C LEU A 7 10.21 19.49 -12.64
N TYR A 8 10.23 20.75 -13.09
CA TYR A 8 10.40 21.13 -14.51
C TYR A 8 11.68 20.53 -15.14
N ASP A 9 12.81 20.61 -14.47
CA ASP A 9 14.12 20.15 -14.97
C ASP A 9 14.51 18.77 -14.40
N ARG A 10 13.55 18.02 -13.87
CA ARG A 10 13.81 16.74 -13.23
C ARG A 10 13.16 15.59 -13.97
N TRP A 11 13.77 14.43 -13.81
CA TRP A 11 13.13 13.18 -14.18
C TRP A 11 12.14 12.80 -13.08
N VAL A 12 10.87 13.02 -13.33
CA VAL A 12 9.80 12.70 -12.37
C VAL A 12 9.44 11.23 -12.47
N VAL A 13 9.49 10.54 -11.33
CA VAL A 13 8.96 9.19 -11.11
C VAL A 13 7.71 9.32 -10.27
N ALA A 14 6.55 9.07 -10.85
CA ALA A 14 5.27 9.19 -10.15
C ALA A 14 4.65 7.82 -9.89
N VAL A 15 4.04 7.66 -8.71
CA VAL A 15 3.33 6.44 -8.31
C VAL A 15 1.86 6.77 -8.06
N ALA A 16 0.98 6.27 -8.92
CA ALA A 16 -0.47 6.40 -8.82
C ALA A 16 -1.13 5.03 -8.53
N GLY A 17 -2.38 5.05 -8.13
CA GLY A 17 -3.17 3.87 -7.82
C GLY A 17 -4.00 4.06 -6.57
N THR A 18 -4.96 3.21 -6.32
CA THR A 18 -5.82 3.29 -5.13
C THR A 18 -5.03 2.93 -3.87
N HIS A 19 -4.22 1.87 -3.93
CA HIS A 19 -3.47 1.34 -2.79
C HIS A 19 -1.97 1.25 -3.06
N GLY A 20 -1.15 1.22 -1.99
CA GLY A 20 0.30 1.01 -2.08
C GLY A 20 1.12 2.22 -2.53
N LYS A 21 0.52 3.33 -2.95
CA LYS A 21 1.22 4.55 -3.42
C LYS A 21 2.38 4.95 -2.51
N THR A 22 2.09 5.18 -1.24
CA THR A 22 3.06 5.65 -0.24
C THR A 22 4.24 4.69 -0.05
N THR A 23 3.95 3.40 0.05
CA THR A 23 4.97 2.36 0.24
C THR A 23 5.86 2.25 -1.00
N THR A 24 5.27 2.17 -2.19
CA THR A 24 6.02 2.07 -3.46
C THR A 24 6.87 3.33 -3.69
N THR A 25 6.30 4.53 -3.49
CA THR A 25 7.06 5.80 -3.60
C THR A 25 8.24 5.82 -2.62
N SER A 26 8.03 5.33 -1.39
CA SER A 26 9.07 5.25 -0.38
C SER A 26 10.18 4.25 -0.75
N MET A 27 9.82 3.10 -1.29
CA MET A 27 10.77 2.10 -1.79
C MET A 27 11.60 2.66 -2.94
N ILE A 28 10.99 3.32 -3.92
CA ILE A 28 11.70 3.95 -5.04
C ILE A 28 12.68 5.00 -4.51
N ALA A 29 12.22 5.91 -3.66
CA ALA A 29 13.08 6.95 -3.09
C ALA A 29 14.27 6.35 -2.33
N TRP A 30 14.05 5.27 -1.57
CA TRP A 30 15.10 4.57 -0.84
C TRP A 30 16.09 3.85 -1.77
N ILE A 31 15.62 3.16 -2.79
CA ILE A 31 16.48 2.52 -3.80
C ILE A 31 17.40 3.57 -4.46
N LEU A 32 16.84 4.72 -4.88
CA LEU A 32 17.61 5.78 -5.51
C LEU A 32 18.62 6.42 -4.53
N GLU A 33 18.28 6.52 -3.25
CA GLU A 33 19.20 7.00 -2.21
C GLU A 33 20.38 6.05 -2.02
N GLU A 34 20.13 4.75 -1.86
CA GLU A 34 21.16 3.72 -1.71
C GLU A 34 22.03 3.58 -2.98
N ALA A 35 21.48 3.90 -4.13
CA ALA A 35 22.24 3.99 -5.39
C ALA A 35 23.08 5.28 -5.51
N GLY A 36 23.10 6.16 -4.50
CA GLY A 36 23.86 7.40 -4.48
C GLY A 36 23.30 8.52 -5.38
N LEU A 37 22.02 8.42 -5.79
CA LEU A 37 21.40 9.36 -6.72
C LEU A 37 20.78 10.59 -6.05
N GLU A 38 20.79 10.68 -4.72
CA GLU A 38 20.29 11.80 -3.90
C GLU A 38 18.93 12.37 -4.39
N PRO A 39 17.87 11.53 -4.54
CA PRO A 39 16.61 11.96 -5.15
C PRO A 39 15.89 13.02 -4.33
N GLY A 40 15.16 13.92 -4.98
CA GLY A 40 14.06 14.63 -4.35
C GLY A 40 12.86 13.72 -4.21
N PHE A 41 11.98 13.98 -3.23
CA PHE A 41 10.74 13.22 -3.09
C PHE A 41 9.65 14.02 -2.38
N LEU A 42 8.38 13.64 -2.67
CA LEU A 42 7.18 14.07 -1.96
C LEU A 42 6.27 12.86 -1.76
N ILE A 43 6.12 12.45 -0.49
CA ILE A 43 5.47 11.21 -0.08
C ILE A 43 4.36 11.54 0.92
N GLY A 44 3.18 10.96 0.78
CA GLY A 44 2.03 11.20 1.65
C GLY A 44 2.13 10.61 3.07
N GLY A 45 3.17 9.81 3.34
CA GLY A 45 3.50 9.26 4.66
C GLY A 45 4.95 9.51 5.03
N LEU A 46 5.36 9.05 6.21
CA LEU A 46 6.75 9.18 6.68
C LEU A 46 7.50 7.85 6.53
N PRO A 47 8.39 7.72 5.52
CA PRO A 47 9.23 6.53 5.39
C PRO A 47 10.23 6.46 6.55
N LYS A 48 10.40 5.27 7.14
CA LYS A 48 11.28 5.11 8.31
C LYS A 48 12.78 5.21 8.00
N ASN A 49 13.15 5.13 6.73
CA ASN A 49 14.52 5.32 6.25
C ASN A 49 14.90 6.80 6.12
N PHE A 50 13.93 7.70 6.16
CA PHE A 50 14.13 9.14 6.06
C PHE A 50 13.58 9.87 7.29
N SER A 51 14.11 11.07 7.56
CA SER A 51 13.63 11.93 8.65
C SER A 51 12.44 12.82 8.26
N ALA A 52 12.07 12.85 6.98
CA ALA A 52 11.02 13.72 6.44
C ALA A 52 10.23 12.99 5.34
N SER A 53 9.01 13.47 5.09
CA SER A 53 8.14 13.00 3.99
C SER A 53 8.38 13.75 2.67
N ALA A 54 9.18 14.82 2.69
CA ALA A 54 9.52 15.60 1.51
C ALA A 54 10.96 16.11 1.58
N ARG A 55 11.64 16.12 0.45
CA ARG A 55 13.00 16.63 0.28
C ARG A 55 13.20 17.10 -1.16
N ILE A 56 13.91 18.22 -1.36
CA ILE A 56 14.23 18.68 -2.70
C ILE A 56 15.23 17.74 -3.40
N GLY A 57 16.19 17.17 -2.65
CA GLY A 57 17.27 16.35 -3.21
C GLY A 57 18.27 17.16 -4.03
N LYS A 58 19.42 16.55 -4.35
CA LYS A 58 20.46 17.17 -5.18
C LYS A 58 20.56 16.56 -6.57
N GLY A 59 20.07 15.30 -6.71
CA GLY A 59 20.08 14.56 -7.95
C GLY A 59 19.03 15.02 -8.96
N PRO A 60 19.09 14.50 -10.19
CA PRO A 60 18.17 14.87 -11.26
C PRO A 60 16.79 14.20 -11.12
N PHE A 61 16.61 13.28 -10.19
CA PHE A 61 15.39 12.51 -10.02
C PHE A 61 14.48 13.10 -8.95
N PHE A 62 13.17 13.02 -9.17
CA PHE A 62 12.17 13.39 -8.18
C PHE A 62 11.07 12.32 -8.12
N VAL A 63 10.93 11.69 -6.96
CA VAL A 63 9.93 10.63 -6.72
C VAL A 63 8.70 11.24 -6.04
N ILE A 64 7.52 11.05 -6.62
CA ILE A 64 6.31 11.70 -6.12
C ILE A 64 5.13 10.73 -6.02
N GLU A 65 4.45 10.77 -4.89
CA GLU A 65 3.17 10.11 -4.72
C GLU A 65 2.10 10.87 -5.50
N ALA A 66 1.49 10.20 -6.46
CA ALA A 66 0.56 10.77 -7.42
C ALA A 66 -0.88 10.39 -7.05
N ASP A 67 -1.49 11.27 -6.27
CA ASP A 67 -2.83 11.09 -5.76
C ASP A 67 -3.86 11.70 -6.71
N GLU A 68 -5.02 11.04 -6.84
CA GLU A 68 -6.11 11.38 -7.75
C GLU A 68 -7.00 12.54 -7.30
N TYR A 69 -6.84 13.06 -6.08
CA TYR A 69 -7.58 14.22 -5.60
C TYR A 69 -7.41 15.45 -6.49
N ASP A 70 -8.42 16.29 -6.52
CA ASP A 70 -8.41 17.55 -7.25
C ASP A 70 -7.28 18.49 -6.79
N THR A 71 -6.82 19.33 -7.73
CA THR A 71 -5.67 20.21 -7.52
C THR A 71 -5.96 21.34 -6.56
N SER A 72 -7.11 22.02 -6.77
CA SER A 72 -7.54 23.19 -6.00
C SER A 72 -8.99 23.55 -6.31
N TYR A 73 -9.52 24.55 -5.59
CA TYR A 73 -10.86 25.08 -5.81
C TYR A 73 -11.13 25.50 -7.27
N PHE A 74 -10.13 26.06 -7.94
CA PHE A 74 -10.23 26.54 -9.33
C PHE A 74 -9.83 25.50 -10.38
N ASP A 75 -9.16 24.42 -9.99
CA ASP A 75 -8.76 23.33 -10.88
C ASP A 75 -9.21 21.99 -10.28
N ARG A 76 -10.34 21.52 -10.75
CA ARG A 76 -10.97 20.27 -10.30
C ARG A 76 -10.37 19.02 -10.93
N ARG A 77 -9.38 19.17 -11.79
CA ARG A 77 -8.65 18.01 -12.33
C ARG A 77 -7.74 17.41 -11.26
N SER A 78 -7.54 16.13 -11.35
CA SER A 78 -6.62 15.42 -10.45
C SER A 78 -5.23 16.04 -10.47
N LYS A 79 -4.66 16.27 -9.29
CA LYS A 79 -3.38 16.98 -9.12
C LYS A 79 -2.22 16.30 -9.81
N PHE A 80 -2.25 14.97 -9.99
CA PHE A 80 -1.22 14.22 -10.67
C PHE A 80 -1.04 14.59 -12.15
N LEU A 81 -2.04 15.18 -12.80
CA LEU A 81 -1.93 15.66 -14.20
C LEU A 81 -0.87 16.76 -14.35
N HIS A 82 -0.54 17.45 -13.28
CA HIS A 82 0.47 18.49 -13.28
C HIS A 82 1.89 17.99 -13.09
N TYR A 83 2.10 16.70 -12.78
CA TYR A 83 3.43 16.15 -12.47
C TYR A 83 4.25 15.78 -13.70
N ARG A 84 3.59 15.44 -14.81
CA ARG A 84 4.21 15.08 -16.09
C ARG A 84 5.35 14.07 -15.94
N PRO A 85 5.08 12.88 -15.39
CA PRO A 85 6.11 11.92 -15.07
C PRO A 85 6.75 11.36 -16.35
N LYS A 86 8.05 11.08 -16.29
CA LYS A 86 8.76 10.31 -17.29
C LYS A 86 8.74 8.81 -16.98
N THR A 87 8.64 8.45 -15.69
CA THR A 87 8.35 7.10 -15.22
C THR A 87 7.05 7.15 -14.43
N LEU A 88 6.06 6.38 -14.85
CA LEU A 88 4.77 6.29 -14.17
C LEU A 88 4.53 4.86 -13.70
N VAL A 89 4.33 4.69 -12.41
CA VAL A 89 3.87 3.44 -11.80
C VAL A 89 2.37 3.56 -11.55
N LEU A 90 1.60 2.57 -11.99
CA LEU A 90 0.19 2.36 -11.70
C LEU A 90 0.07 1.10 -10.85
N ASN A 91 -0.14 1.24 -9.53
CA ASN A 91 -0.16 0.08 -8.64
C ASN A 91 -1.41 -0.79 -8.80
N ASN A 92 -2.58 -0.16 -8.87
CA ASN A 92 -3.90 -0.78 -8.99
C ASN A 92 -4.95 0.31 -9.23
N LEU A 93 -6.18 -0.08 -9.59
CA LEU A 93 -7.27 0.85 -9.80
C LEU A 93 -8.60 0.29 -9.34
N GLU A 94 -9.11 0.82 -8.22
CA GLU A 94 -10.40 0.51 -7.64
C GLU A 94 -11.18 1.79 -7.36
N PHE A 95 -12.48 1.66 -7.04
CA PHE A 95 -13.28 2.81 -6.66
C PHE A 95 -12.96 3.25 -5.23
N ASP A 96 -12.54 4.50 -5.07
CA ASP A 96 -12.37 5.20 -3.80
C ASP A 96 -12.72 6.68 -3.98
N HIS A 97 -12.62 7.48 -2.91
CA HIS A 97 -12.85 8.94 -2.95
C HIS A 97 -14.27 9.31 -3.43
N SER A 98 -15.29 8.67 -2.83
CA SER A 98 -16.71 8.94 -3.13
C SER A 98 -17.15 10.40 -2.86
N ASP A 99 -16.31 11.20 -2.23
CA ASP A 99 -16.51 12.64 -2.00
C ASP A 99 -16.23 13.49 -3.25
N ILE A 100 -15.45 12.97 -4.21
CA ILE A 100 -15.09 13.69 -5.44
C ILE A 100 -15.44 12.92 -6.72
N PHE A 101 -15.55 11.59 -6.67
CA PHE A 101 -15.91 10.76 -7.82
C PHE A 101 -17.26 10.08 -7.61
N VAL A 102 -18.08 10.09 -8.65
CA VAL A 102 -19.40 9.45 -8.62
C VAL A 102 -19.29 7.94 -8.85
N ASP A 103 -18.36 7.52 -9.70
CA ASP A 103 -18.13 6.13 -10.08
C ASP A 103 -16.69 5.84 -10.48
N LEU A 104 -16.39 4.57 -10.71
CA LEU A 104 -15.08 4.10 -11.13
C LEU A 104 -14.70 4.62 -12.52
N GLU A 105 -15.66 4.89 -13.39
CA GLU A 105 -15.42 5.35 -14.75
C GLU A 105 -14.79 6.75 -14.75
N GLN A 106 -15.23 7.63 -13.86
CA GLN A 106 -14.60 8.94 -13.69
C GLN A 106 -13.15 8.83 -13.22
N ILE A 107 -12.84 7.88 -12.34
CA ILE A 107 -11.45 7.64 -11.93
C ILE A 107 -10.63 7.11 -13.11
N LYS A 108 -11.16 6.14 -13.88
CA LYS A 108 -10.51 5.63 -15.11
C LYS A 108 -10.21 6.76 -16.10
N GLU A 109 -11.11 7.73 -16.24
CA GLU A 109 -10.88 8.91 -17.10
C GLU A 109 -9.69 9.73 -16.60
N GLN A 110 -9.58 10.02 -15.30
CA GLN A 110 -8.43 10.75 -14.74
C GLN A 110 -7.12 9.99 -14.96
N PHE A 111 -7.12 8.67 -14.77
CA PHE A 111 -5.94 7.84 -15.04
C PHE A 111 -5.57 7.81 -16.53
N HIS A 112 -6.57 7.78 -17.43
CA HIS A 112 -6.29 7.92 -18.86
C HIS A 112 -5.68 9.28 -19.21
N LEU A 113 -6.18 10.37 -18.61
CA LEU A 113 -5.58 11.69 -18.75
C LEU A 113 -4.14 11.74 -18.21
N LEU A 114 -3.86 11.04 -17.07
CA LEU A 114 -2.50 10.92 -16.55
C LEU A 114 -1.57 10.20 -17.52
N LEU A 115 -1.99 9.08 -18.12
CA LEU A 115 -1.22 8.38 -19.16
C LEU A 115 -0.79 9.32 -20.30
N ARG A 116 -1.67 10.22 -20.72
CA ARG A 116 -1.37 11.20 -21.79
C ARG A 116 -0.33 12.24 -21.39
N THR A 117 -0.01 12.38 -20.12
CA THR A 117 1.06 13.29 -19.65
C THR A 117 2.45 12.66 -19.71
N VAL A 118 2.54 11.33 -19.84
CA VAL A 118 3.80 10.59 -19.96
C VAL A 118 4.35 10.77 -21.38
N PRO A 119 5.60 11.21 -21.56
CA PRO A 119 6.18 11.41 -22.90
C PRO A 119 6.42 10.07 -23.59
N ARG A 120 6.53 10.10 -24.93
CA ARG A 120 6.72 8.88 -25.75
C ARG A 120 7.94 8.05 -25.33
N ASN A 121 9.00 8.70 -24.88
CA ASN A 121 10.23 8.06 -24.34
C ASN A 121 10.16 7.84 -22.83
N GLY A 122 8.98 7.86 -22.24
CA GLY A 122 8.72 7.49 -20.85
C GLY A 122 8.27 6.05 -20.74
N LEU A 123 8.11 5.58 -19.51
CA LEU A 123 7.69 4.22 -19.18
C LEU A 123 6.46 4.23 -18.26
N VAL A 124 5.49 3.38 -18.59
CA VAL A 124 4.34 3.06 -17.73
C VAL A 124 4.50 1.64 -17.21
N ILE A 125 4.55 1.49 -15.87
CA ILE A 125 4.70 0.23 -15.15
C ILE A 125 3.36 -0.11 -14.48
N TYR A 126 2.87 -1.34 -14.65
CA TYR A 126 1.57 -1.74 -14.11
C TYR A 126 1.45 -3.27 -13.94
N PRO A 127 0.58 -3.76 -13.02
CA PRO A 127 0.26 -5.18 -12.91
C PRO A 127 -0.64 -5.62 -14.05
N GLY A 128 -0.24 -6.65 -14.78
CA GLY A 128 -1.00 -7.16 -15.92
C GLY A 128 -2.36 -7.78 -15.57
N ALA A 129 -2.57 -8.18 -14.32
CA ALA A 129 -3.81 -8.79 -13.86
C ALA A 129 -4.93 -7.78 -13.52
N ASP A 130 -4.63 -6.48 -13.39
CA ASP A 130 -5.62 -5.45 -13.05
C ASP A 130 -6.43 -5.06 -14.30
N GLN A 131 -7.68 -5.52 -14.36
CA GLN A 131 -8.57 -5.30 -15.50
C GLN A 131 -8.91 -3.81 -15.70
N ASN A 132 -9.06 -3.04 -14.62
CA ASN A 132 -9.37 -1.61 -14.71
C ASN A 132 -8.19 -0.84 -15.32
N LEU A 133 -6.96 -1.17 -14.94
CA LEU A 133 -5.76 -0.60 -15.54
C LEU A 133 -5.61 -1.02 -17.00
N GLN A 134 -5.90 -2.29 -17.34
CA GLN A 134 -5.89 -2.73 -18.74
C GLN A 134 -6.87 -1.95 -19.61
N GLU A 135 -8.10 -1.70 -19.11
CA GLU A 135 -9.08 -0.87 -19.80
C GLU A 135 -8.56 0.56 -20.00
N VAL A 136 -8.00 1.19 -18.97
CA VAL A 136 -7.43 2.53 -19.06
C VAL A 136 -6.31 2.59 -20.10
N ILE A 137 -5.40 1.61 -20.11
CA ILE A 137 -4.29 1.53 -21.05
C ILE A 137 -4.79 1.28 -22.49
N SER A 138 -5.85 0.48 -22.66
CA SER A 138 -6.44 0.18 -23.97
C SER A 138 -7.08 1.41 -24.63
N ARG A 139 -7.49 2.43 -23.86
CA ARG A 139 -8.00 3.71 -24.39
C ARG A 139 -6.92 4.52 -25.10
N GLY A 140 -5.64 4.17 -24.92
CA GLY A 140 -4.47 4.74 -25.57
C GLY A 140 -3.33 5.03 -24.62
N CYS A 141 -2.19 4.42 -24.89
CA CYS A 141 -0.92 4.69 -24.20
C CYS A 141 0.18 4.74 -25.26
N TRP A 142 0.83 5.88 -25.40
CA TRP A 142 1.86 6.13 -26.42
C TRP A 142 3.28 5.93 -25.93
N SER A 143 3.45 5.73 -24.62
CA SER A 143 4.73 5.45 -23.98
C SER A 143 5.01 3.95 -23.95
N GLU A 144 6.26 3.58 -23.71
CA GLU A 144 6.61 2.19 -23.43
C GLU A 144 5.85 1.67 -22.20
N LYS A 145 5.57 0.36 -22.19
CA LYS A 145 4.81 -0.31 -21.16
C LYS A 145 5.60 -1.49 -20.62
N GLN A 146 5.65 -1.62 -19.29
CA GLN A 146 6.23 -2.78 -18.62
C GLN A 146 5.19 -3.36 -17.65
N GLN A 147 4.85 -4.60 -17.86
CA GLN A 147 4.05 -5.36 -16.88
C GLN A 147 4.95 -5.87 -15.76
N ILE A 148 4.39 -5.95 -14.55
CA ILE A 148 4.97 -6.69 -13.43
C ILE A 148 4.12 -7.93 -13.15
N MET A 149 4.70 -8.94 -12.51
CA MET A 149 4.09 -10.26 -12.30
C MET A 149 3.74 -10.96 -13.62
N ASP A 150 4.63 -10.83 -14.59
CA ASP A 150 4.61 -11.56 -15.86
C ASP A 150 5.82 -12.50 -15.98
N GLU A 151 5.95 -13.21 -17.10
CA GLU A 151 7.06 -14.15 -17.36
C GLU A 151 8.44 -13.47 -17.43
N ASN A 152 8.49 -12.17 -17.72
CA ASN A 152 9.73 -11.43 -17.89
C ASN A 152 10.18 -10.71 -16.61
N PHE A 153 9.22 -10.35 -15.75
CA PHE A 153 9.51 -9.65 -14.50
C PHE A 153 8.51 -10.03 -13.41
N SER A 154 8.92 -10.94 -12.54
CA SER A 154 8.09 -11.50 -11.49
C SER A 154 8.83 -11.63 -10.16
N GLY A 155 8.12 -12.02 -9.13
CA GLY A 155 8.69 -12.37 -7.83
C GLY A 155 7.74 -13.24 -7.04
N ASP A 156 8.30 -13.96 -6.09
CA ASP A 156 7.58 -14.85 -5.19
C ASP A 156 8.04 -14.62 -3.75
N LEU A 157 7.12 -14.79 -2.81
CA LEU A 157 7.48 -14.93 -1.41
C LEU A 157 8.09 -16.33 -1.22
N THR A 158 9.33 -16.39 -0.77
CA THR A 158 9.99 -17.68 -0.56
C THR A 158 9.38 -18.42 0.63
N ALA A 159 9.52 -19.75 0.67
CA ALA A 159 9.06 -20.58 1.79
C ALA A 159 9.74 -20.26 3.13
N GLN A 160 10.84 -19.54 3.13
CA GLN A 160 11.40 -18.92 4.33
C GLN A 160 10.57 -17.69 4.68
N LYS A 161 10.09 -17.64 5.89
CA LYS A 161 9.06 -16.74 6.42
C LYS A 161 9.24 -15.25 6.13
N ASP A 162 10.43 -14.79 5.70
CA ASP A 162 10.81 -13.42 5.40
C ASP A 162 11.60 -13.31 4.09
N GLY A 163 11.42 -14.27 3.16
CA GLY A 163 12.17 -14.32 1.91
C GLY A 163 11.40 -13.72 0.74
N LEU A 164 12.11 -13.01 -0.11
CA LEU A 164 11.65 -12.49 -1.37
C LEU A 164 12.58 -12.96 -2.50
N ARG A 165 11.99 -13.50 -3.56
CA ARG A 165 12.70 -13.92 -4.76
C ARG A 165 12.25 -13.06 -5.94
N ILE A 166 13.19 -12.44 -6.64
CA ILE A 166 12.95 -11.61 -7.82
C ILE A 166 13.56 -12.28 -9.05
N SER A 167 12.75 -12.43 -10.09
CA SER A 167 13.14 -12.99 -11.40
C SER A 167 12.96 -11.92 -12.48
N TRP A 168 13.94 -11.81 -13.41
CA TRP A 168 13.85 -10.86 -14.54
C TRP A 168 14.59 -11.37 -15.77
N GLY A 169 13.86 -11.55 -16.85
CA GLY A 169 14.38 -12.13 -18.09
C GLY A 169 15.04 -13.51 -17.84
N GLU A 170 16.12 -13.79 -18.53
CA GLU A 170 16.87 -15.06 -18.45
C GLU A 170 17.95 -15.07 -17.35
N LYS A 171 17.99 -14.06 -16.48
CA LYS A 171 19.00 -13.94 -15.42
C LYS A 171 18.64 -14.82 -14.22
N ASP A 172 19.68 -15.25 -13.48
CA ASP A 172 19.48 -15.95 -12.23
C ASP A 172 18.68 -15.09 -11.23
N PRO A 173 17.65 -15.66 -10.57
CA PRO A 173 16.86 -14.93 -9.59
C PRO A 173 17.70 -14.45 -8.41
N ILE A 174 17.34 -13.31 -7.86
CA ILE A 174 17.91 -12.81 -6.60
C ILE A 174 16.96 -13.14 -5.46
N GLU A 175 17.48 -13.78 -4.41
CA GLU A 175 16.76 -14.07 -3.18
C GLU A 175 17.33 -13.26 -2.01
N PHE A 176 16.46 -12.72 -1.18
CA PHE A 176 16.86 -12.00 0.02
C PHE A 176 15.75 -12.02 1.08
N THR A 177 16.13 -11.80 2.33
CA THR A 177 15.19 -11.61 3.44
C THR A 177 14.83 -10.13 3.57
N TRP A 178 13.60 -9.86 3.97
CA TRP A 178 13.11 -8.53 4.27
C TRP A 178 12.06 -8.55 5.40
N SER A 179 11.71 -7.41 5.95
CA SER A 179 10.83 -7.31 7.12
C SER A 179 9.35 -7.08 6.79
N LEU A 180 9.00 -6.91 5.51
CA LEU A 180 7.63 -6.62 5.11
C LEU A 180 6.85 -7.90 4.83
N ILE A 181 5.59 -7.91 5.18
CA ILE A 181 4.69 -9.06 5.04
C ILE A 181 3.63 -8.80 3.97
N GLY A 182 3.16 -9.89 3.34
CA GLY A 182 2.04 -9.94 2.42
C GLY A 182 2.39 -9.63 0.95
N ASP A 183 1.63 -10.26 0.04
CA ASP A 183 1.80 -10.17 -1.42
C ASP A 183 1.73 -8.75 -1.96
N HIS A 184 0.94 -7.89 -1.32
CA HIS A 184 0.85 -6.47 -1.72
C HIS A 184 2.19 -5.75 -1.60
N ASN A 185 3.05 -6.11 -0.64
CA ASN A 185 4.39 -5.56 -0.54
C ASN A 185 5.35 -6.14 -1.58
N LEU A 186 5.17 -7.40 -1.99
CA LEU A 186 5.86 -7.97 -3.15
C LEU A 186 5.55 -7.16 -4.42
N HIS A 187 4.27 -6.87 -4.70
CA HIS A 187 3.89 -6.05 -5.85
C HIS A 187 4.47 -4.63 -5.77
N ASN A 188 4.45 -4.00 -4.58
CA ASN A 188 5.07 -2.70 -4.36
C ASN A 188 6.58 -2.73 -4.65
N ALA A 189 7.28 -3.80 -4.23
CA ALA A 189 8.72 -3.98 -4.46
C ALA A 189 9.03 -4.16 -5.95
N LEU A 190 8.28 -5.01 -6.67
CA LEU A 190 8.46 -5.19 -8.11
C LEU A 190 8.25 -3.89 -8.87
N SER A 191 7.19 -3.15 -8.56
CA SER A 191 6.92 -1.82 -9.12
C SER A 191 8.09 -0.86 -8.87
N ALA A 192 8.62 -0.86 -7.64
CA ALA A 192 9.73 0.02 -7.26
C ALA A 192 11.04 -0.36 -7.98
N ILE A 193 11.34 -1.64 -8.10
CA ILE A 193 12.53 -2.14 -8.80
C ILE A 193 12.43 -1.80 -10.30
N ALA A 194 11.28 -2.02 -10.93
CA ALA A 194 11.07 -1.68 -12.33
C ALA A 194 11.23 -0.17 -12.59
N ALA A 195 10.70 0.67 -11.70
CA ALA A 195 10.85 2.12 -11.78
C ALA A 195 12.32 2.56 -11.60
N ALA A 196 13.03 1.96 -10.66
CA ALA A 196 14.45 2.21 -10.44
C ALA A 196 15.31 1.75 -11.63
N GLN A 197 14.97 0.62 -12.26
CA GLN A 197 15.64 0.13 -13.45
C GLN A 197 15.50 1.10 -14.61
N HIS A 198 14.33 1.70 -14.82
CA HIS A 198 14.11 2.70 -15.87
C HIS A 198 14.95 3.96 -15.69
N VAL A 199 15.33 4.32 -14.48
CA VAL A 199 16.23 5.45 -14.19
C VAL A 199 17.71 5.04 -14.08
N GLY A 200 18.04 3.80 -14.42
CA GLY A 200 19.42 3.30 -14.55
C GLY A 200 19.96 2.54 -13.35
N VAL A 201 19.16 2.25 -12.31
CA VAL A 201 19.59 1.43 -11.16
C VAL A 201 19.38 -0.04 -11.49
N SER A 202 20.40 -0.88 -11.31
CA SER A 202 20.28 -2.32 -11.57
C SER A 202 19.35 -3.01 -10.57
N VAL A 203 18.73 -4.14 -10.99
CA VAL A 203 17.87 -4.97 -10.13
C VAL A 203 18.63 -5.41 -8.87
N GLY A 204 19.92 -5.79 -9.00
CA GLY A 204 20.75 -6.19 -7.86
C GLY A 204 20.89 -5.09 -6.80
N ILE A 205 21.21 -3.86 -7.22
CA ILE A 205 21.30 -2.70 -6.30
C ILE A 205 19.93 -2.43 -5.65
N SER A 206 18.86 -2.53 -6.42
CA SER A 206 17.49 -2.35 -5.90
C SER A 206 17.13 -3.40 -4.84
N CYS A 207 17.47 -4.67 -5.07
CA CYS A 207 17.25 -5.74 -4.10
C CYS A 207 18.10 -5.53 -2.83
N ASP A 208 19.36 -5.11 -2.95
CA ASP A 208 20.22 -4.81 -1.81
C ASP A 208 19.70 -3.64 -0.98
N ALA A 209 19.18 -2.61 -1.62
CA ALA A 209 18.52 -1.50 -0.94
C ALA A 209 17.27 -1.97 -0.17
N LEU A 210 16.43 -2.81 -0.78
CA LEU A 210 15.19 -3.29 -0.17
C LEU A 210 15.41 -4.19 1.05
N LYS A 211 16.54 -4.89 1.18
CA LYS A 211 16.93 -5.60 2.41
C LYS A 211 16.93 -4.69 3.65
N ASN A 212 17.26 -3.43 3.46
CA ASN A 212 17.38 -2.41 4.50
C ASN A 212 16.19 -1.44 4.55
N PHE A 213 15.14 -1.70 3.79
CA PHE A 213 13.93 -0.88 3.81
C PHE A 213 13.12 -1.13 5.08
N LYS A 214 12.96 -0.09 5.90
CA LYS A 214 12.34 -0.16 7.24
C LYS A 214 10.82 0.01 7.23
N GLY A 215 10.21 0.16 6.04
CA GLY A 215 8.79 0.41 5.88
C GLY A 215 8.42 1.89 6.07
N VAL A 216 7.13 2.14 6.20
CA VAL A 216 6.52 3.47 6.36
C VAL A 216 5.74 3.49 7.68
N LYS A 217 5.71 4.63 8.36
CA LYS A 217 4.88 4.79 9.57
C LYS A 217 3.41 4.51 9.23
N ARG A 218 2.71 3.85 10.17
CA ARG A 218 1.30 3.46 10.03
C ARG A 218 1.02 2.53 8.84
N ARG A 219 2.01 1.72 8.41
CA ARG A 219 1.86 0.66 7.41
C ARG A 219 2.40 -0.63 8.00
N MET A 220 1.52 -1.40 8.65
CA MET A 220 1.88 -2.57 9.47
C MET A 220 3.04 -2.26 10.43
N GLU A 221 3.00 -1.06 11.00
CA GLU A 221 4.00 -0.60 11.95
C GLU A 221 3.85 -1.30 13.29
N VAL A 222 4.91 -1.97 13.76
CA VAL A 222 4.93 -2.49 15.11
C VAL A 222 5.11 -1.32 16.08
N ILE A 223 4.05 -0.99 16.82
CA ILE A 223 4.06 0.11 17.81
C ILE A 223 4.29 -0.39 19.25
N PHE A 224 4.06 -1.69 19.47
CA PHE A 224 4.36 -2.35 20.73
C PHE A 224 4.60 -3.85 20.51
N ALA A 225 5.55 -4.43 21.23
CA ALA A 225 5.78 -5.87 21.24
C ALA A 225 6.29 -6.34 22.60
N ASN A 226 5.74 -7.47 23.08
CA ASN A 226 6.26 -8.23 24.20
C ASN A 226 6.07 -9.75 23.95
N HIS A 227 6.33 -10.62 24.94
CA HIS A 227 6.24 -12.08 24.74
C HIS A 227 4.85 -12.58 24.31
N ASN A 228 3.77 -11.84 24.63
CA ASN A 228 2.40 -12.31 24.46
C ASN A 228 1.60 -11.53 23.40
N VAL A 229 2.03 -10.30 23.09
CA VAL A 229 1.26 -9.38 22.22
C VAL A 229 2.21 -8.60 21.32
N ILE A 230 1.88 -8.55 20.04
CA ILE A 230 2.45 -7.60 19.09
C ILE A 230 1.30 -6.71 18.62
N LEU A 231 1.46 -5.40 18.75
CA LEU A 231 0.49 -4.41 18.30
C LEU A 231 0.99 -3.72 17.04
N TYR A 232 0.20 -3.85 15.99
CA TYR A 232 0.45 -3.20 14.71
C TYR A 232 -0.48 -2.00 14.54
N GLU A 233 0.03 -0.93 13.92
CA GLU A 233 -0.76 0.17 13.38
C GLU A 233 -0.73 0.11 11.85
N ASP A 234 -1.93 0.14 11.24
CA ASP A 234 -2.07 0.16 9.78
C ASP A 234 -3.06 1.23 9.33
N PHE A 235 -2.84 1.78 8.15
CA PHE A 235 -3.67 2.82 7.54
C PHE A 235 -4.69 2.26 6.54
N ALA A 236 -4.89 0.95 6.48
CA ALA A 236 -5.86 0.32 5.58
C ALA A 236 -7.27 0.89 5.84
N HIS A 237 -7.85 1.49 4.81
CA HIS A 237 -9.15 2.17 4.88
C HIS A 237 -10.05 1.81 3.69
N HIS A 238 -9.75 0.71 3.00
CA HIS A 238 -10.52 0.13 1.91
C HIS A 238 -10.64 -1.38 2.12
N PRO A 239 -11.75 -2.05 1.75
CA PRO A 239 -11.91 -3.50 1.95
C PRO A 239 -10.74 -4.34 1.42
N THR A 240 -10.29 -4.09 0.20
CA THR A 240 -9.14 -4.78 -0.41
C THR A 240 -7.86 -4.61 0.40
N ALA A 241 -7.59 -3.41 0.92
CA ALA A 241 -6.41 -3.15 1.75
C ALA A 241 -6.52 -3.87 3.10
N ILE A 242 -7.68 -3.86 3.75
CA ILE A 242 -7.93 -4.58 5.01
C ILE A 242 -7.72 -6.08 4.80
N GLU A 243 -8.32 -6.65 3.76
CA GLU A 243 -8.20 -8.08 3.44
C GLU A 243 -6.75 -8.49 3.17
N SER A 244 -6.02 -7.74 2.34
CA SER A 244 -4.63 -8.05 2.01
C SER A 244 -3.69 -7.92 3.22
N THR A 245 -3.91 -6.92 4.08
CA THR A 245 -3.16 -6.74 5.33
C THR A 245 -3.38 -7.92 6.28
N LEU A 246 -4.63 -8.30 6.52
CA LEU A 246 -4.98 -9.41 7.42
C LEU A 246 -4.52 -10.75 6.88
N ARG A 247 -4.59 -10.97 5.57
CA ARG A 247 -4.07 -12.17 4.92
C ARG A 247 -2.56 -12.27 5.11
N GLY A 248 -1.80 -11.24 4.80
CA GLY A 248 -0.36 -11.21 5.01
C GLY A 248 0.03 -11.42 6.48
N LEU A 249 -0.72 -10.84 7.43
CA LEU A 249 -0.50 -11.09 8.85
C LEU A 249 -0.78 -12.55 9.22
N ARG A 250 -1.86 -13.16 8.72
CA ARG A 250 -2.19 -14.56 8.96
C ARG A 250 -1.14 -15.51 8.40
N GLU A 251 -0.62 -15.24 7.21
CA GLU A 251 0.45 -16.03 6.59
C GLU A 251 1.74 -15.96 7.39
N SER A 252 2.09 -14.78 7.93
CA SER A 252 3.27 -14.62 8.80
C SER A 252 3.09 -15.20 10.21
N ALA A 253 1.86 -15.27 10.72
CA ALA A 253 1.50 -15.73 12.05
C ALA A 253 0.32 -16.73 12.02
N PRO A 254 0.48 -17.92 11.41
CA PRO A 254 -0.63 -18.82 11.07
C PRO A 254 -1.36 -19.42 12.28
N ARG A 255 -0.74 -19.41 13.46
CA ARG A 255 -1.29 -19.98 14.71
C ARG A 255 -1.67 -18.94 15.75
N ASP A 256 -1.32 -17.69 15.53
CA ASP A 256 -1.53 -16.63 16.49
C ASP A 256 -2.98 -16.12 16.43
N PHE A 257 -3.50 -15.68 17.55
CA PHE A 257 -4.82 -15.06 17.61
C PHE A 257 -4.74 -13.62 17.09
N ILE A 258 -5.46 -13.32 16.03
CA ILE A 258 -5.52 -11.99 15.41
C ILE A 258 -6.78 -11.28 15.90
N LEU A 259 -6.58 -10.29 16.79
CA LEU A 259 -7.59 -9.32 17.17
C LEU A 259 -7.44 -8.06 16.30
N THR A 260 -8.48 -7.71 15.57
CA THR A 260 -8.47 -6.55 14.69
C THR A 260 -9.42 -5.47 15.19
N VAL A 261 -8.94 -4.24 15.24
CA VAL A 261 -9.75 -3.05 15.51
C VAL A 261 -9.82 -2.22 14.25
N ILE A 262 -11.03 -1.91 13.77
CA ILE A 262 -11.23 -1.15 12.54
C ILE A 262 -12.15 0.04 12.80
N GLU A 263 -11.68 1.23 12.44
CA GLU A 263 -12.48 2.44 12.35
C GLU A 263 -12.74 2.77 10.86
N PRO A 264 -13.99 2.81 10.41
CA PRO A 264 -14.33 3.28 9.06
C PRO A 264 -14.12 4.79 8.96
N ALA A 265 -12.88 5.22 8.69
CA ALA A 265 -12.46 6.61 8.81
C ALA A 265 -12.41 7.38 7.48
N SER A 266 -12.24 6.71 6.32
CA SER A 266 -12.25 7.38 5.01
C SER A 266 -13.64 7.88 4.61
N HIS A 267 -13.72 8.86 3.72
CA HIS A 267 -15.01 9.36 3.22
C HIS A 267 -15.85 8.23 2.61
N THR A 268 -15.25 7.37 1.80
CA THR A 268 -15.92 6.23 1.16
C THR A 268 -16.44 5.21 2.18
N MET A 269 -15.67 4.93 3.25
CA MET A 269 -16.16 4.05 4.32
C MET A 269 -17.27 4.69 5.16
N ARG A 270 -17.16 5.99 5.47
CA ARG A 270 -18.18 6.73 6.24
C ARG A 270 -19.50 6.87 5.49
N SER A 271 -19.46 6.99 4.16
CA SER A 271 -20.66 7.03 3.33
C SER A 271 -21.42 5.70 3.28
N GLY A 272 -20.80 4.60 3.72
CA GLY A 272 -21.37 3.24 3.65
C GLY A 272 -21.27 2.60 2.27
N TYR A 273 -20.51 3.17 1.33
CA TYR A 273 -20.34 2.60 -0.01
C TYR A 273 -19.87 1.13 0.05
N HIS A 274 -18.95 0.84 0.95
CA HIS A 274 -18.36 -0.50 1.12
C HIS A 274 -19.06 -1.37 2.18
N LYS A 275 -20.19 -0.95 2.77
CA LYS A 275 -20.83 -1.64 3.90
C LYS A 275 -21.01 -3.15 3.70
N GLU A 276 -21.32 -3.58 2.46
CA GLU A 276 -21.56 -4.99 2.13
C GLU A 276 -20.28 -5.83 1.99
N THR A 277 -19.14 -5.19 1.70
CA THR A 277 -17.86 -5.87 1.50
C THR A 277 -16.96 -5.84 2.73
N LEU A 278 -17.20 -4.92 3.68
CA LEU A 278 -16.38 -4.74 4.88
C LEU A 278 -16.36 -6.00 5.77
N SER A 279 -17.51 -6.63 5.99
CA SER A 279 -17.57 -7.86 6.81
C SER A 279 -16.69 -8.96 6.22
N LYS A 280 -16.73 -9.13 4.88
CA LYS A 280 -15.89 -10.11 4.17
C LYS A 280 -14.41 -9.78 4.27
N SER A 281 -14.03 -8.51 4.15
CA SER A 281 -12.63 -8.09 4.17
C SER A 281 -11.91 -8.39 5.48
N SER A 282 -12.63 -8.55 6.59
CA SER A 282 -12.08 -8.82 7.92
C SER A 282 -12.16 -10.28 8.37
N GLN A 283 -12.64 -11.20 7.53
CA GLN A 283 -12.88 -12.61 7.91
C GLN A 283 -11.63 -13.39 8.32
N THR A 284 -10.46 -12.98 7.88
CA THR A 284 -9.17 -13.60 8.23
C THR A 284 -8.78 -13.37 9.69
N ALA A 285 -9.33 -12.35 10.35
CA ALA A 285 -9.17 -12.13 11.78
C ALA A 285 -9.94 -13.17 12.60
N ASP A 286 -9.44 -13.50 13.79
CA ASP A 286 -10.15 -14.36 14.72
C ASP A 286 -11.24 -13.60 15.48
N HIS A 287 -11.04 -12.29 15.67
CA HIS A 287 -12.05 -11.40 16.23
C HIS A 287 -11.87 -9.97 15.73
N VAL A 288 -13.00 -9.28 15.49
CA VAL A 288 -13.03 -7.92 14.95
C VAL A 288 -13.83 -7.01 15.88
N LEU A 289 -13.26 -5.88 16.22
CA LEU A 289 -13.94 -4.79 16.93
C LEU A 289 -14.09 -3.61 15.97
N TRP A 290 -15.32 -3.37 15.54
CA TRP A 290 -15.67 -2.23 14.68
C TRP A 290 -15.95 -1.01 15.56
N TYR A 291 -15.04 -0.05 15.59
CA TYR A 291 -15.28 1.21 16.27
C TYR A 291 -16.21 2.09 15.44
N LYS A 292 -17.34 2.51 16.02
CA LYS A 292 -18.34 3.35 15.37
C LYS A 292 -18.22 4.80 15.87
N PRO A 293 -17.53 5.71 15.15
CA PRO A 293 -17.55 7.13 15.45
C PRO A 293 -18.93 7.73 15.15
N GLU A 294 -19.25 8.85 15.81
CA GLU A 294 -20.54 9.57 15.64
C GLU A 294 -20.82 10.00 14.18
N SER A 295 -19.75 10.18 13.40
CA SER A 295 -19.83 10.61 11.99
C SER A 295 -20.40 9.54 11.03
N ILE A 296 -20.59 8.30 11.48
CA ILE A 296 -21.16 7.22 10.67
C ILE A 296 -22.69 7.22 10.81
N THR A 297 -23.38 7.41 9.68
CA THR A 297 -24.85 7.51 9.62
C THR A 297 -25.55 6.23 9.16
N TRP A 298 -24.81 5.29 8.54
CA TRP A 298 -25.36 4.02 8.11
C TRP A 298 -25.39 2.99 9.24
N ASP A 299 -26.27 2.01 9.11
CA ASP A 299 -26.44 0.96 10.11
C ASP A 299 -25.28 -0.04 10.04
N MET A 300 -24.37 0.02 11.02
CA MET A 300 -23.22 -0.88 11.12
C MET A 300 -23.58 -2.28 11.64
N THR A 301 -24.80 -2.52 12.13
CA THR A 301 -25.20 -3.86 12.66
C THR A 301 -25.05 -4.96 11.61
N ILE A 302 -25.05 -4.60 10.32
CA ILE A 302 -24.74 -5.52 9.21
C ILE A 302 -23.35 -6.16 9.31
N LEU A 303 -22.41 -5.56 10.07
CA LEU A 303 -21.06 -6.08 10.31
C LEU A 303 -20.97 -7.05 11.51
N GLU A 304 -22.03 -7.11 12.34
CA GLU A 304 -22.03 -7.98 13.52
C GLU A 304 -22.21 -9.46 13.14
N ASN A 305 -21.43 -10.29 13.80
CA ASN A 305 -21.51 -11.74 13.71
C ASN A 305 -20.79 -12.38 14.91
N ASP A 306 -20.67 -13.72 14.94
CA ASP A 306 -20.03 -14.45 16.05
C ASP A 306 -18.59 -14.01 16.34
N LYS A 307 -17.91 -13.38 15.38
CA LYS A 307 -16.53 -12.92 15.48
C LYS A 307 -16.37 -11.40 15.43
N ALA A 308 -17.44 -10.65 15.25
CA ALA A 308 -17.40 -9.21 15.05
C ALA A 308 -18.40 -8.47 15.92
N GLU A 309 -17.93 -7.47 16.65
CA GLU A 309 -18.71 -6.64 17.57
C GLU A 309 -18.59 -5.15 17.16
N ILE A 310 -19.68 -4.39 17.31
CA ILE A 310 -19.65 -2.92 17.15
C ILE A 310 -19.42 -2.26 18.50
N ILE A 311 -18.48 -1.34 18.52
CA ILE A 311 -18.05 -0.65 19.73
C ILE A 311 -18.39 0.85 19.60
N PRO A 312 -19.24 1.40 20.49
CA PRO A 312 -19.72 2.76 20.34
C PRO A 312 -18.77 3.83 20.87
N ASP A 313 -17.85 3.48 21.79
CA ASP A 313 -16.98 4.44 22.45
C ASP A 313 -15.60 3.85 22.79
N LEU A 314 -14.61 4.73 23.01
CA LEU A 314 -13.23 4.34 23.27
C LEU A 314 -13.03 3.61 24.60
N GLU A 315 -13.81 3.91 25.64
CA GLU A 315 -13.69 3.22 26.93
C GLU A 315 -14.17 1.78 26.84
N THR A 316 -15.27 1.54 26.13
CA THR A 316 -15.77 0.21 25.82
C THR A 316 -14.78 -0.54 24.95
N LEU A 317 -14.19 0.12 23.93
CA LEU A 317 -13.17 -0.46 23.06
C LEU A 317 -11.98 -0.96 23.89
N LYS A 318 -11.42 -0.11 24.73
CA LYS A 318 -10.29 -0.43 25.59
C LYS A 318 -10.58 -1.63 26.50
N LYS A 319 -11.75 -1.65 27.15
CA LYS A 319 -12.18 -2.78 28.00
C LYS A 319 -12.28 -4.09 27.22
N ASN A 320 -12.84 -4.05 26.01
CA ASN A 320 -12.99 -5.25 25.18
C ASN A 320 -11.64 -5.76 24.70
N ILE A 321 -10.72 -4.89 24.27
CA ILE A 321 -9.36 -5.28 23.89
C ILE A 321 -8.67 -6.00 25.07
N LEU A 322 -8.63 -5.39 26.25
CA LEU A 322 -7.97 -5.97 27.41
C LEU A 322 -8.58 -7.32 27.81
N ARG A 323 -9.92 -7.41 27.83
CA ARG A 323 -10.65 -8.66 28.14
C ARG A 323 -10.28 -9.78 27.15
N ARG A 324 -10.15 -9.47 25.85
CA ARG A 324 -9.77 -10.46 24.83
C ARG A 324 -8.33 -10.92 25.01
N ILE A 325 -7.40 -10.02 25.22
CA ILE A 325 -5.98 -10.34 25.47
C ILE A 325 -5.85 -11.27 26.69
N GLU A 326 -6.52 -10.95 27.80
CA GLU A 326 -6.50 -11.80 29.02
C GLU A 326 -7.12 -13.18 28.77
N LYS A 327 -8.21 -13.26 28.00
CA LYS A 327 -8.85 -14.52 27.66
C LYS A 327 -7.92 -15.42 26.84
N GLU A 328 -7.30 -14.86 25.80
CA GLU A 328 -6.40 -15.62 24.91
C GLU A 328 -5.13 -16.07 25.64
N LYS A 329 -4.57 -15.23 26.51
CA LYS A 329 -3.46 -15.62 27.39
C LYS A 329 -3.79 -16.86 28.24
N LYS A 330 -4.96 -16.89 28.89
CA LYS A 330 -5.41 -18.06 29.69
C LYS A 330 -5.63 -19.32 28.83
N ILE A 331 -6.04 -19.16 27.57
CA ILE A 331 -6.21 -20.28 26.64
C ILE A 331 -4.84 -20.87 26.26
N GLN A 332 -3.87 -20.01 25.95
CA GLN A 332 -2.50 -20.43 25.62
C GLN A 332 -1.83 -21.14 26.80
N GLU A 333 -1.89 -20.58 28.00
CA GLU A 333 -1.36 -21.19 29.24
C GLU A 333 -1.95 -22.60 29.47
N LYS A 334 -3.24 -22.80 29.21
CA LYS A 334 -3.87 -24.12 29.32
C LYS A 334 -3.38 -25.12 28.29
N LYS A 335 -3.17 -24.66 27.03
CA LYS A 335 -2.64 -25.52 25.96
C LYS A 335 -1.21 -25.97 26.25
N GLU A 336 -0.36 -25.07 26.75
CA GLU A 336 1.01 -25.40 27.14
C GLU A 336 1.07 -26.45 28.27
N ILE A 337 0.22 -26.31 29.30
CA ILE A 337 0.11 -27.30 30.38
C ILE A 337 -0.38 -28.66 29.89
N GLN A 338 -1.25 -28.70 28.86
CA GLN A 338 -1.72 -29.95 28.27
C GLN A 338 -0.68 -30.63 27.36
N GLN A 339 0.21 -29.89 26.74
CA GLN A 339 1.30 -30.43 25.90
C GLN A 339 2.49 -30.95 26.72
N GLN A 340 2.60 -30.55 28.01
CA GLN A 340 3.65 -31.00 28.91
C GLN A 340 3.24 -32.28 29.71
N LYS A 341 2.00 -32.72 29.58
CA LYS A 341 1.47 -33.99 30.14
C LYS A 341 1.43 -35.08 29.05
#